data_d5dfa6e81956d9e83c5f67e617650150
#
_entry.id   d5dfa6e81956d9e83c5f67e617650150
#
_cell.length_a   1.000
_cell.length_b   1.000
_cell.length_c   1.000
_cell.angle_alpha   90.00
_cell.angle_beta   90.00
_cell.angle_gamma   90.00
#
_symmetry.space_group_name_H-M   'P 1'
#
loop_
_entity.id
_entity.type
_entity.pdbx_description
1 polymer ?
#
loop_
_entity_poly.entity_id
_entity_poly.type
_entity_poly.pdbx_seq_one_letter_code
_entity_poly.pdbx_strand_id
1 'polypeptide(L)'
;MGAGRGGRSGCWCGIGALQSDAVTRRPLEEIIEAGWAEALLPVADRIAEAGDFLRSEIGAGRSYLPAGENILRAFKQPFADVRVLIVGQDPYPTPGHPVGLSFSVAPSVRPLPRSLVNIFREYSNDLGYAPPSNGDLTPWTERGVLLLNRVLSVHPGKPGSHRGKGWEAVTERAISTLAARGTPMVAILWGRDARNLAPLLSGVPLIESAHPSPMSADHGFFGSRPFSRASRSLVEQGGEEIDWKLP
;
A
#
# COMPACT_ATOMS: atom_id res chain seq x y z
N MET A 1 37.43 -59.04 53.45
CA MET A 1 38.24 -57.82 53.61
C MET A 1 38.11 -56.99 52.32
N GLY A 2 37.77 -55.77 52.41
CA GLY A 2 37.83 -54.83 51.27
C GLY A 2 36.53 -54.14 50.89
N ALA A 3 36.26 -53.09 51.60
CA ALA A 3 35.13 -52.17 51.33
C ALA A 3 35.41 -51.34 50.08
N GLY A 4 34.42 -51.18 49.18
CA GLY A 4 34.41 -50.31 48.07
C GLY A 4 33.21 -49.34 48.14
N ARG A 5 33.52 -48.05 48.30
CA ARG A 5 32.54 -46.95 48.52
C ARG A 5 31.89 -46.54 47.22
N GLY A 6 30.58 -46.25 47.35
CA GLY A 6 29.70 -45.80 46.31
C GLY A 6 30.04 -44.38 45.82
N GLY A 7 30.03 -44.20 44.49
CA GLY A 7 30.02 -42.93 43.80
C GLY A 7 28.58 -42.53 43.44
N ARG A 8 28.10 -41.41 44.01
CA ARG A 8 26.85 -40.80 43.63
C ARG A 8 27.05 -40.03 42.32
N SER A 9 26.43 -40.53 41.28
CA SER A 9 26.33 -39.83 40.00
C SER A 9 25.21 -38.76 40.12
N GLY A 10 25.63 -37.48 40.16
CA GLY A 10 24.73 -36.34 40.11
C GLY A 10 24.16 -36.17 38.71
N CYS A 11 22.86 -36.30 38.57
CA CYS A 11 22.11 -35.89 37.39
C CYS A 11 22.10 -34.36 37.29
N TRP A 12 22.87 -33.81 36.36
CA TRP A 12 22.73 -32.42 35.94
C TRP A 12 21.58 -32.36 34.91
N CYS A 13 20.38 -31.96 35.37
CA CYS A 13 19.33 -31.46 34.49
C CYS A 13 19.79 -30.11 33.95
N GLY A 14 20.41 -30.11 32.78
CA GLY A 14 20.59 -28.93 31.99
C GLY A 14 19.23 -28.43 31.51
N ILE A 15 18.70 -27.40 32.17
CA ILE A 15 17.61 -26.61 31.62
C ILE A 15 18.19 -25.85 30.44
N GLY A 16 18.05 -26.42 29.25
CA GLY A 16 18.28 -25.72 27.99
C GLY A 16 17.32 -24.56 27.93
N ALA A 17 17.83 -23.36 28.19
CA ALA A 17 17.11 -22.13 27.86
C ALA A 17 16.78 -22.18 26.38
N LEU A 18 15.50 -22.30 26.06
CA LEU A 18 14.97 -21.99 24.73
C LEU A 18 15.29 -20.50 24.50
N GLN A 19 16.43 -20.21 23.90
CA GLN A 19 16.63 -18.96 23.23
C GLN A 19 15.59 -18.92 22.10
N SER A 20 14.51 -18.19 22.34
CA SER A 20 13.63 -17.78 21.28
C SER A 20 14.50 -16.93 20.35
N ASP A 21 14.82 -17.45 19.17
CA ASP A 21 15.33 -16.66 18.06
C ASP A 21 14.27 -15.58 17.78
N ALA A 22 14.41 -14.44 18.46
CA ALA A 22 13.71 -13.23 18.14
C ALA A 22 14.18 -12.87 16.74
N VAL A 23 13.39 -13.21 15.72
CA VAL A 23 13.61 -12.77 14.35
C VAL A 23 13.80 -11.25 14.43
N THR A 24 15.02 -10.79 14.21
CA THR A 24 15.37 -9.37 14.30
C THR A 24 14.53 -8.63 13.26
N ARG A 25 13.47 -7.96 13.73
CA ARG A 25 12.63 -7.13 12.89
C ARG A 25 13.43 -5.89 12.52
N ARG A 26 13.59 -5.62 11.22
CA ARG A 26 14.22 -4.38 10.78
C ARG A 26 13.39 -3.18 11.24
N PRO A 27 14.02 -2.12 11.78
CA PRO A 27 13.33 -0.87 12.08
C PRO A 27 12.59 -0.30 10.87
N LEU A 28 11.49 0.42 11.09
CA LEU A 28 10.68 0.97 9.98
C LEU A 28 11.49 1.93 9.12
N GLU A 29 12.36 2.74 9.71
CA GLU A 29 13.24 3.69 9.03
C GLU A 29 14.24 3.06 8.05
N GLU A 30 14.49 1.75 8.16
CA GLU A 30 15.31 1.00 7.20
C GLU A 30 14.48 0.45 6.03
N ILE A 31 13.15 0.49 6.12
CA ILE A 31 12.23 -0.15 5.18
C ILE A 31 11.46 0.88 4.35
N ILE A 32 11.08 1.98 4.99
CA ILE A 32 10.28 3.07 4.40
C ILE A 32 10.98 4.42 4.62
N GLU A 33 10.49 5.46 3.97
CA GLU A 33 11.05 6.81 4.14
C GLU A 33 10.80 7.34 5.56
N ALA A 34 11.70 8.17 6.09
CA ALA A 34 11.77 8.58 7.49
C ALA A 34 10.48 9.26 7.98
N GLY A 35 9.89 10.17 7.20
CA GLY A 35 8.62 10.82 7.57
C GLY A 35 7.45 9.83 7.68
N TRP A 36 7.44 8.78 6.85
CA TRP A 36 6.48 7.70 7.00
C TRP A 36 6.77 6.82 8.21
N ALA A 37 8.04 6.56 8.52
CA ALA A 37 8.41 5.79 9.71
C ALA A 37 7.92 6.48 10.99
N GLU A 38 8.07 7.80 11.10
CA GLU A 38 7.53 8.60 12.18
C GLU A 38 6.00 8.57 12.21
N ALA A 39 5.34 8.82 11.08
CA ALA A 39 3.88 8.84 10.94
C ALA A 39 3.22 7.51 11.34
N LEU A 40 3.88 6.38 11.01
CA LEU A 40 3.37 5.02 11.23
C LEU A 40 3.87 4.39 12.55
N LEU A 41 4.75 5.06 13.30
CA LEU A 41 5.24 4.55 14.59
C LEU A 41 4.12 4.11 15.55
N PRO A 42 2.99 4.87 15.70
CA PRO A 42 1.90 4.45 16.57
C PRO A 42 1.20 3.13 16.18
N VAL A 43 1.41 2.66 14.95
CA VAL A 43 0.83 1.43 14.42
C VAL A 43 1.92 0.41 14.01
N ALA A 44 3.14 0.57 14.49
CA ALA A 44 4.26 -0.34 14.18
C ALA A 44 3.94 -1.79 14.56
N ASP A 45 3.25 -2.00 15.68
CA ASP A 45 2.82 -3.34 16.11
C ASP A 45 1.83 -3.97 15.12
N ARG A 46 0.94 -3.17 14.50
CA ARG A 46 0.01 -3.67 13.46
C ARG A 46 0.76 -4.07 12.18
N ILE A 47 1.80 -3.32 11.82
CA ILE A 47 2.69 -3.70 10.70
C ILE A 47 3.40 -5.02 11.02
N ALA A 48 3.86 -5.17 12.26
CA ALA A 48 4.52 -6.38 12.72
C ALA A 48 3.57 -7.60 12.72
N GLU A 49 2.34 -7.45 13.25
CA GLU A 49 1.30 -8.47 13.24
C GLU A 49 0.94 -8.92 11.81
N ALA A 50 0.77 -7.95 10.88
CA ALA A 50 0.53 -8.26 9.48
C ALA A 50 1.72 -9.01 8.85
N GLY A 51 2.95 -8.67 9.23
CA GLY A 51 4.16 -9.42 8.82
C GLY A 51 4.17 -10.85 9.37
N ASP A 52 3.76 -11.06 10.64
CA ASP A 52 3.65 -12.39 11.25
C ASP A 52 2.57 -13.23 10.54
N PHE A 53 1.44 -12.61 10.21
CA PHE A 53 0.42 -13.25 9.38
C PHE A 53 0.98 -13.73 8.05
N LEU A 54 1.73 -12.89 7.32
CA LEU A 54 2.32 -13.28 6.03
C LEU A 54 3.36 -14.39 6.18
N ARG A 55 4.16 -14.38 7.24
CA ARG A 55 5.08 -15.48 7.54
C ARG A 55 4.33 -16.79 7.83
N SER A 56 3.22 -16.71 8.53
CA SER A 56 2.37 -17.88 8.79
C SER A 56 1.75 -18.46 7.51
N GLU A 57 1.39 -17.59 6.53
CA GLU A 57 0.92 -18.02 5.21
C GLU A 57 2.01 -18.82 4.49
N ILE A 58 3.23 -18.31 4.44
CA ILE A 58 4.37 -19.01 3.84
C ILE A 58 4.63 -20.34 4.55
N GLY A 59 4.67 -20.35 5.89
CA GLY A 59 4.86 -21.57 6.70
C GLY A 59 3.78 -22.64 6.45
N ALA A 60 2.58 -22.21 6.05
CA ALA A 60 1.47 -23.09 5.67
C ALA A 60 1.44 -23.45 4.17
N GLY A 61 2.51 -23.12 3.42
CA GLY A 61 2.61 -23.39 1.98
C GLY A 61 1.75 -22.48 1.10
N ARG A 62 1.23 -21.37 1.63
CA ARG A 62 0.44 -20.39 0.89
C ARG A 62 1.29 -19.19 0.51
N SER A 63 1.16 -18.70 -0.71
CA SER A 63 1.84 -17.50 -1.19
C SER A 63 0.96 -16.26 -1.04
N TYR A 64 1.59 -15.10 -1.11
CA TYR A 64 0.92 -13.80 -1.14
C TYR A 64 1.55 -12.87 -2.20
N LEU A 65 0.84 -11.81 -2.54
CA LEU A 65 1.26 -10.76 -3.45
C LEU A 65 1.06 -9.39 -2.78
N PRO A 66 1.88 -8.38 -3.13
CA PRO A 66 3.10 -8.42 -3.95
C PRO A 66 4.25 -9.14 -3.24
N ALA A 67 5.42 -9.21 -3.86
CA ALA A 67 6.66 -9.67 -3.20
C ALA A 67 6.94 -8.84 -1.93
N GLY A 68 7.57 -9.46 -0.91
CA GLY A 68 7.69 -8.88 0.43
C GLY A 68 8.30 -7.48 0.46
N GLU A 69 9.32 -7.23 -0.36
CA GLU A 69 9.99 -5.92 -0.49
C GLU A 69 9.10 -4.82 -1.07
N ASN A 70 7.99 -5.20 -1.70
CA ASN A 70 7.04 -4.29 -2.34
C ASN A 70 5.78 -4.00 -1.50
N ILE A 71 5.56 -4.69 -0.38
CA ILE A 71 4.35 -4.50 0.44
C ILE A 71 4.22 -3.05 0.92
N LEU A 72 5.32 -2.47 1.42
CA LEU A 72 5.37 -1.11 1.92
C LEU A 72 5.93 -0.10 0.88
N ARG A 73 5.97 -0.46 -0.40
CA ARG A 73 6.57 0.38 -1.45
C ARG A 73 5.95 1.77 -1.54
N ALA A 74 4.64 1.90 -1.34
CA ALA A 74 3.96 3.20 -1.36
C ALA A 74 4.53 4.19 -0.33
N PHE A 75 5.15 3.70 0.74
CA PHE A 75 5.77 4.51 1.79
C PHE A 75 7.28 4.76 1.58
N LYS A 76 7.81 4.47 0.40
CA LYS A 76 9.21 4.76 0.07
C LYS A 76 9.42 6.14 -0.55
N GLN A 77 8.36 6.79 -1.05
CA GLN A 77 8.41 8.19 -1.47
C GLN A 77 8.38 9.13 -0.26
N PRO A 78 8.91 10.37 -0.36
CA PRO A 78 8.90 11.30 0.76
C PRO A 78 7.48 11.62 1.24
N PHE A 79 7.24 11.50 2.55
CA PHE A 79 5.96 11.82 3.17
C PHE A 79 5.56 13.30 2.94
N ALA A 80 6.55 14.20 3.05
CA ALA A 80 6.34 15.63 2.90
C ALA A 80 5.89 16.02 1.47
N ASP A 81 6.30 15.28 0.46
CA ASP A 81 6.05 15.60 -0.95
C ASP A 81 4.68 15.13 -1.46
N VAL A 82 3.93 14.36 -0.66
CA VAL A 82 2.62 13.86 -1.07
C VAL A 82 1.63 15.02 -1.20
N ARG A 83 1.11 15.21 -2.41
CA ARG A 83 0.12 16.24 -2.76
C ARG A 83 -1.21 15.65 -3.25
N VAL A 84 -1.18 14.46 -3.81
CA VAL A 84 -2.39 13.73 -4.23
C VAL A 84 -2.37 12.33 -3.63
N LEU A 85 -3.49 11.92 -3.06
CA LEU A 85 -3.72 10.54 -2.61
C LEU A 85 -4.70 9.86 -3.57
N ILE A 86 -4.31 8.71 -4.13
CA ILE A 86 -5.20 7.81 -4.88
C ILE A 86 -5.30 6.50 -4.11
N VAL A 87 -6.51 6.13 -3.70
CA VAL A 87 -6.72 4.91 -2.91
C VAL A 87 -7.29 3.79 -3.76
N GLY A 88 -6.54 2.67 -3.81
CA GLY A 88 -7.00 1.37 -4.31
C GLY A 88 -7.56 0.50 -3.20
N GLN A 89 -8.22 -0.60 -3.56
CA GLN A 89 -8.80 -1.55 -2.60
C GLN A 89 -7.74 -2.50 -2.04
N ASP A 90 -7.15 -3.32 -2.90
CA ASP A 90 -6.12 -4.32 -2.62
C ASP A 90 -5.25 -4.54 -3.86
N PRO A 91 -4.09 -5.19 -3.73
CA PRO A 91 -3.22 -5.46 -4.89
C PRO A 91 -3.92 -6.34 -5.93
N TYR A 92 -3.53 -6.22 -7.18
CA TYR A 92 -3.97 -7.17 -8.21
C TYR A 92 -3.66 -8.61 -7.79
N PRO A 93 -4.64 -9.53 -7.88
CA PRO A 93 -4.43 -10.91 -7.43
C PRO A 93 -3.69 -11.80 -8.45
N THR A 94 -3.36 -11.25 -9.62
CA THR A 94 -2.63 -11.98 -10.67
C THR A 94 -1.13 -11.97 -10.37
N PRO A 95 -0.47 -13.14 -10.28
CA PRO A 95 0.99 -13.20 -10.11
C PRO A 95 1.74 -12.36 -11.15
N GLY A 96 2.76 -11.63 -10.71
CA GLY A 96 3.56 -10.74 -11.55
C GLY A 96 2.93 -9.36 -11.82
N HIS A 97 1.67 -9.11 -11.45
CA HIS A 97 1.04 -7.81 -11.64
C HIS A 97 1.34 -6.80 -10.53
N PRO A 98 1.10 -7.10 -9.24
CA PRO A 98 1.21 -6.07 -8.21
C PRO A 98 2.66 -5.73 -7.88
N VAL A 99 2.93 -4.44 -7.84
CA VAL A 99 4.26 -3.87 -7.56
C VAL A 99 4.29 -3.05 -6.25
N GLY A 100 3.25 -3.14 -5.42
CA GLY A 100 3.14 -2.41 -4.15
C GLY A 100 2.63 -0.97 -4.27
N LEU A 101 2.21 -0.56 -5.46
CA LEU A 101 1.52 0.71 -5.74
C LEU A 101 0.12 0.39 -6.27
N SER A 102 -0.90 1.11 -5.80
CA SER A 102 -2.27 0.91 -6.28
C SER A 102 -2.37 1.15 -7.79
N PHE A 103 -3.11 0.29 -8.48
CA PHE A 103 -3.34 0.33 -9.94
C PHE A 103 -2.09 0.16 -10.83
N SER A 104 -0.88 0.28 -10.32
CA SER A 104 0.37 0.14 -11.08
C SER A 104 0.77 -1.32 -11.29
N VAL A 105 1.41 -1.57 -12.42
CA VAL A 105 2.06 -2.85 -12.73
C VAL A 105 3.45 -2.61 -13.31
N ALA A 106 4.29 -3.64 -13.35
CA ALA A 106 5.61 -3.52 -13.99
C ALA A 106 5.49 -3.17 -15.48
N PRO A 107 6.46 -2.44 -16.07
CA PRO A 107 6.42 -2.02 -17.47
C PRO A 107 6.24 -3.15 -18.49
N SER A 108 6.66 -4.37 -18.13
CA SER A 108 6.58 -5.57 -18.98
C SER A 108 5.22 -6.27 -18.97
N VAL A 109 4.32 -5.91 -18.04
CA VAL A 109 3.03 -6.60 -17.89
C VAL A 109 2.15 -6.39 -19.11
N ARG A 110 1.76 -7.49 -19.73
CA ARG A 110 0.79 -7.55 -20.84
C ARG A 110 -0.09 -8.81 -20.71
N PRO A 111 -1.40 -8.74 -20.94
CA PRO A 111 -2.19 -7.51 -21.15
C PRO A 111 -2.28 -6.67 -19.86
N LEU A 112 -2.55 -5.38 -19.99
CA LEU A 112 -2.78 -4.52 -18.84
C LEU A 112 -4.06 -4.91 -18.08
N PRO A 113 -4.10 -4.75 -16.74
CA PRO A 113 -5.33 -4.91 -15.97
C PRO A 113 -6.46 -4.01 -16.50
N ARG A 114 -7.68 -4.54 -16.57
CA ARG A 114 -8.81 -3.81 -17.16
C ARG A 114 -9.12 -2.48 -16.47
N SER A 115 -8.95 -2.41 -15.14
CA SER A 115 -9.11 -1.14 -14.41
C SER A 115 -8.07 -0.10 -14.83
N LEU A 116 -6.81 -0.52 -15.05
CA LEU A 116 -5.75 0.38 -15.52
C LEU A 116 -6.00 0.86 -16.96
N VAL A 117 -6.52 0.00 -17.84
CA VAL A 117 -6.95 0.39 -19.20
C VAL A 117 -8.02 1.49 -19.11
N ASN A 118 -9.00 1.35 -18.21
CA ASN A 118 -10.03 2.37 -18.01
C ASN A 118 -9.47 3.66 -17.43
N ILE A 119 -8.51 3.58 -16.48
CA ILE A 119 -7.78 4.75 -15.97
C ILE A 119 -7.07 5.48 -17.11
N PHE A 120 -6.38 4.78 -17.98
CA PHE A 120 -5.69 5.39 -19.12
C PHE A 120 -6.64 5.99 -20.16
N ARG A 121 -7.81 5.38 -20.36
CA ARG A 121 -8.85 5.99 -21.21
C ARG A 121 -9.35 7.32 -20.62
N GLU A 122 -9.64 7.35 -19.32
CA GLU A 122 -10.07 8.60 -18.65
C GLU A 122 -8.94 9.61 -18.60
N TYR A 123 -7.69 9.18 -18.36
CA TYR A 123 -6.50 10.02 -18.41
C TYR A 123 -6.37 10.75 -19.75
N SER A 124 -6.50 10.02 -20.88
CA SER A 124 -6.44 10.61 -22.21
C SER A 124 -7.61 11.56 -22.48
N ASN A 125 -8.82 11.21 -22.03
CA ASN A 125 -10.01 12.06 -22.21
C ASN A 125 -9.96 13.33 -21.36
N ASP A 126 -9.40 13.26 -20.15
CA ASP A 126 -9.32 14.39 -19.21
C ASP A 126 -8.19 15.37 -19.57
N LEU A 127 -7.02 14.83 -19.93
CA LEU A 127 -5.78 15.62 -20.09
C LEU A 127 -5.35 15.83 -21.56
N GLY A 128 -5.95 15.10 -22.50
CA GLY A 128 -5.57 15.17 -23.91
C GLY A 128 -4.24 14.48 -24.26
N TYR A 129 -3.63 13.75 -23.33
CA TYR A 129 -2.40 13.02 -23.59
C TYR A 129 -2.66 11.70 -24.33
N ALA A 130 -1.67 11.24 -25.10
CA ALA A 130 -1.70 9.89 -25.65
C ALA A 130 -1.75 8.85 -24.52
N PRO A 131 -2.37 7.67 -24.75
CA PRO A 131 -2.32 6.59 -23.78
C PRO A 131 -0.88 6.20 -23.46
N PRO A 132 -0.54 5.95 -22.16
CA PRO A 132 0.80 5.55 -21.76
C PRO A 132 1.24 4.24 -22.44
N SER A 133 2.52 4.12 -22.72
CA SER A 133 3.11 2.96 -23.43
C SER A 133 3.14 1.67 -22.59
N ASN A 134 3.04 1.80 -21.26
CA ASN A 134 3.07 0.69 -20.30
C ASN A 134 2.24 1.00 -19.06
N GLY A 135 2.18 0.07 -18.11
CA GLY A 135 1.34 0.17 -16.91
C GLY A 135 2.07 0.66 -15.66
N ASP A 136 3.27 1.20 -15.78
CA ASP A 136 4.03 1.70 -14.64
C ASP A 136 3.62 3.12 -14.28
N LEU A 137 3.10 3.28 -13.07
CA LEU A 137 2.71 4.58 -12.52
C LEU A 137 3.75 5.18 -11.57
N THR A 138 4.96 4.59 -11.50
CA THR A 138 6.05 5.11 -10.65
C THR A 138 6.33 6.60 -10.92
N PRO A 139 6.30 7.13 -12.17
CA PRO A 139 6.52 8.56 -12.41
C PRO A 139 5.52 9.48 -11.67
N TRP A 140 4.31 9.01 -11.40
CA TRP A 140 3.38 9.79 -10.57
C TRP A 140 3.84 9.87 -9.12
N THR A 141 4.44 8.79 -8.57
CA THR A 141 4.92 8.81 -7.18
C THR A 141 6.09 9.79 -7.00
N GLU A 142 6.94 9.93 -8.00
CA GLU A 142 8.05 10.89 -8.04
C GLU A 142 7.57 12.36 -8.11
N ARG A 143 6.28 12.56 -8.45
CA ARG A 143 5.65 13.89 -8.57
C ARG A 143 4.64 14.16 -7.46
N GLY A 144 4.70 13.39 -6.37
CA GLY A 144 3.90 13.61 -5.18
C GLY A 144 2.52 12.96 -5.20
N VAL A 145 2.30 11.94 -6.05
CA VAL A 145 1.06 11.14 -6.02
C VAL A 145 1.27 9.87 -5.19
N LEU A 146 0.60 9.74 -4.07
CA LEU A 146 0.61 8.51 -3.28
C LEU A 146 -0.41 7.51 -3.85
N LEU A 147 0.09 6.40 -4.35
CA LEU A 147 -0.69 5.28 -4.88
C LEU A 147 -0.83 4.20 -3.79
N LEU A 148 -1.84 4.33 -2.93
CA LEU A 148 -2.00 3.49 -1.74
C LEU A 148 -3.17 2.51 -1.90
N ASN A 149 -2.95 1.22 -1.66
CA ASN A 149 -4.03 0.28 -1.47
C ASN A 149 -4.51 0.30 -0.01
N ARG A 150 -5.82 0.10 0.21
CA ARG A 150 -6.41 -0.04 1.54
C ARG A 150 -5.87 -1.27 2.28
N VAL A 151 -5.67 -2.38 1.57
CA VAL A 151 -5.06 -3.62 2.03
C VAL A 151 -3.81 -3.86 1.22
N LEU A 152 -2.66 -4.09 1.87
CA LEU A 152 -1.35 -4.07 1.21
C LEU A 152 -0.89 -5.42 0.67
N SER A 153 -1.63 -6.49 0.93
CA SER A 153 -1.33 -7.82 0.43
C SER A 153 -2.59 -8.59 0.03
N VAL A 154 -2.44 -9.64 -0.76
CA VAL A 154 -3.54 -10.47 -1.25
C VAL A 154 -3.05 -11.89 -1.52
N HIS A 155 -3.92 -12.90 -1.38
CA HIS A 155 -3.63 -14.25 -1.87
C HIS A 155 -3.79 -14.31 -3.40
N PRO A 156 -2.87 -14.95 -4.14
CA PRO A 156 -3.00 -15.11 -5.60
C PRO A 156 -4.38 -15.64 -6.01
N GLY A 157 -5.01 -14.99 -6.98
CA GLY A 157 -6.31 -15.36 -7.51
C GLY A 157 -7.52 -15.04 -6.63
N LYS A 158 -7.35 -14.48 -5.40
CA LYS A 158 -8.46 -14.25 -4.46
C LYS A 158 -8.51 -12.78 -3.99
N PRO A 159 -9.15 -11.87 -4.76
CA PRO A 159 -9.31 -10.48 -4.35
C PRO A 159 -9.94 -10.36 -2.96
N GLY A 160 -9.47 -9.41 -2.14
CA GLY A 160 -10.00 -9.15 -0.80
C GLY A 160 -9.64 -10.19 0.26
N SER A 161 -8.84 -11.21 -0.06
CA SER A 161 -8.54 -12.34 0.85
C SER A 161 -7.78 -11.94 2.12
N HIS A 162 -7.07 -10.81 2.11
CA HIS A 162 -6.34 -10.30 3.27
C HIS A 162 -7.03 -9.12 3.96
N ARG A 163 -8.31 -8.88 3.68
CA ARG A 163 -9.12 -7.93 4.46
C ARG A 163 -9.21 -8.37 5.93
N GLY A 164 -9.15 -7.40 6.84
CA GLY A 164 -9.19 -7.68 8.28
C GLY A 164 -7.93 -8.35 8.84
N LYS A 165 -6.81 -8.30 8.10
CA LYS A 165 -5.50 -8.82 8.55
C LYS A 165 -4.57 -7.73 9.08
N GLY A 166 -5.11 -6.57 9.48
CA GLY A 166 -4.39 -5.49 10.16
C GLY A 166 -3.94 -4.36 9.25
N TRP A 167 -3.92 -4.54 7.91
CA TRP A 167 -3.48 -3.49 6.98
C TRP A 167 -4.34 -2.23 7.04
N GLU A 168 -5.64 -2.38 7.31
CA GLU A 168 -6.58 -1.28 7.38
C GLU A 168 -6.18 -0.25 8.44
N ALA A 169 -5.74 -0.68 9.62
CA ALA A 169 -5.29 0.23 10.67
C ALA A 169 -4.02 1.01 10.25
N VAL A 170 -3.10 0.36 9.53
CA VAL A 170 -1.88 0.98 9.01
C VAL A 170 -2.22 2.06 7.98
N THR A 171 -3.08 1.74 7.01
CA THR A 171 -3.46 2.67 5.94
C THR A 171 -4.39 3.78 6.42
N GLU A 172 -5.26 3.53 7.42
CA GLU A 172 -6.02 4.58 8.11
C GLU A 172 -5.11 5.58 8.80
N ARG A 173 -4.10 5.09 9.53
CA ARG A 173 -3.11 5.95 10.17
C ARG A 173 -2.35 6.79 9.14
N ALA A 174 -1.90 6.18 8.04
CA ALA A 174 -1.21 6.90 6.97
C ALA A 174 -2.08 8.03 6.40
N ILE A 175 -3.34 7.73 6.06
CA ILE A 175 -4.29 8.69 5.47
C ILE A 175 -4.60 9.83 6.45
N SER A 176 -4.90 9.51 7.72
CA SER A 176 -5.23 10.53 8.73
C SER A 176 -4.03 11.44 9.05
N THR A 177 -2.81 10.88 9.07
CA THR A 177 -1.60 11.68 9.29
C THR A 177 -1.31 12.60 8.11
N LEU A 178 -1.53 12.16 6.87
CA LEU A 178 -1.45 13.03 5.69
C LEU A 178 -2.46 14.17 5.76
N ALA A 179 -3.71 13.88 6.08
CA ALA A 179 -4.76 14.89 6.20
C ALA A 179 -4.44 15.94 7.27
N ALA A 180 -3.79 15.52 8.35
CA ALA A 180 -3.42 16.41 9.47
C ALA A 180 -2.23 17.35 9.19
N ARG A 181 -1.52 17.20 8.05
CA ARG A 181 -0.35 18.06 7.73
C ARG A 181 -0.70 19.53 7.52
N GLY A 182 -1.92 19.83 7.07
CA GLY A 182 -2.34 21.19 6.75
C GLY A 182 -1.66 21.79 5.50
N THR A 183 -0.98 20.98 4.68
CA THR A 183 -0.39 21.40 3.40
C THR A 183 -1.35 21.12 2.25
N PRO A 184 -1.26 21.83 1.10
CA PRO A 184 -2.09 21.56 -0.06
C PRO A 184 -2.07 20.09 -0.46
N MET A 185 -3.26 19.48 -0.48
CA MET A 185 -3.45 18.07 -0.76
C MET A 185 -4.86 17.81 -1.32
N VAL A 186 -4.99 16.78 -2.16
CA VAL A 186 -6.28 16.31 -2.74
C VAL A 186 -6.34 14.80 -2.63
N ALA A 187 -7.51 14.26 -2.33
CA ALA A 187 -7.74 12.82 -2.37
C ALA A 187 -8.69 12.43 -3.52
N ILE A 188 -8.26 11.45 -4.32
CA ILE A 188 -9.06 10.83 -5.38
C ILE A 188 -9.56 9.49 -4.86
N LEU A 189 -10.87 9.34 -4.71
CA LEU A 189 -11.52 8.19 -4.11
C LEU A 189 -12.39 7.46 -5.14
N TRP A 190 -11.87 6.38 -5.69
CA TRP A 190 -12.55 5.58 -6.71
C TRP A 190 -13.30 4.40 -6.11
N GLY A 191 -14.63 4.46 -6.18
CA GLY A 191 -15.52 3.43 -5.72
C GLY A 191 -15.88 3.52 -4.23
N ARG A 192 -16.81 2.68 -3.81
CA ARG A 192 -17.39 2.73 -2.46
C ARG A 192 -16.36 2.52 -1.34
N ASP A 193 -15.47 1.54 -1.51
CA ASP A 193 -14.50 1.20 -0.46
C ASP A 193 -13.52 2.36 -0.20
N ALA A 194 -13.08 3.07 -1.27
CA ALA A 194 -12.26 4.28 -1.12
C ALA A 194 -13.06 5.44 -0.50
N ARG A 195 -14.31 5.66 -0.93
CA ARG A 195 -15.17 6.73 -0.39
C ARG A 195 -15.48 6.55 1.10
N ASN A 196 -15.48 5.33 1.63
CA ASN A 196 -15.63 5.07 3.07
C ASN A 196 -14.49 5.66 3.91
N LEU A 197 -13.39 6.12 3.29
CA LEU A 197 -12.27 6.78 3.96
C LEU A 197 -12.45 8.31 4.06
N ALA A 198 -13.48 8.89 3.43
CA ALA A 198 -13.75 10.32 3.48
C ALA A 198 -13.76 10.93 4.90
N PRO A 199 -14.27 10.25 5.94
CA PRO A 199 -14.21 10.77 7.32
C PRO A 199 -12.77 10.97 7.86
N LEU A 200 -11.78 10.26 7.32
CA LEU A 200 -10.36 10.40 7.72
C LEU A 200 -9.67 11.59 7.02
N LEU A 201 -10.31 12.17 6.02
CA LEU A 201 -9.78 13.23 5.14
C LEU A 201 -10.44 14.59 5.41
N SER A 202 -10.75 14.85 6.69
CA SER A 202 -11.36 16.14 7.07
C SER A 202 -10.47 17.31 6.64
N GLY A 203 -11.06 18.29 5.95
CA GLY A 203 -10.35 19.46 5.42
C GLY A 203 -9.57 19.21 4.11
N VAL A 204 -9.52 17.98 3.60
CA VAL A 204 -8.90 17.65 2.32
C VAL A 204 -9.99 17.63 1.23
N PRO A 205 -9.83 18.35 0.11
CA PRO A 205 -10.74 18.25 -1.03
C PRO A 205 -10.79 16.81 -1.59
N LEU A 206 -12.01 16.35 -1.84
CA LEU A 206 -12.27 14.99 -2.32
C LEU A 206 -12.75 15.00 -3.77
N ILE A 207 -12.19 14.14 -4.59
CA ILE A 207 -12.63 13.85 -5.95
C ILE A 207 -13.14 12.42 -5.97
N GLU A 208 -14.45 12.28 -5.91
CA GLU A 208 -15.13 11.00 -5.83
C GLU A 208 -15.71 10.59 -7.17
N SER A 209 -15.62 9.30 -7.50
CA SER A 209 -16.28 8.70 -8.65
C SER A 209 -16.56 7.21 -8.45
N ALA A 210 -17.18 6.56 -9.43
CA ALA A 210 -17.25 5.11 -9.48
C ALA A 210 -15.83 4.51 -9.60
N HIS A 211 -15.70 3.21 -9.30
CA HIS A 211 -14.42 2.51 -9.45
C HIS A 211 -14.10 2.27 -10.94
N PRO A 212 -12.83 2.33 -11.38
CA PRO A 212 -12.42 2.13 -12.78
C PRO A 212 -12.56 0.68 -13.28
N SER A 213 -13.12 -0.24 -12.49
CA SER A 213 -13.37 -1.62 -12.95
C SER A 213 -14.36 -1.65 -14.11
N PRO A 214 -14.30 -2.65 -15.01
CA PRO A 214 -15.28 -2.81 -16.09
C PRO A 214 -16.74 -2.89 -15.61
N MET A 215 -16.95 -3.34 -14.36
CA MET A 215 -18.30 -3.45 -13.79
C MET A 215 -18.94 -2.10 -13.41
N SER A 216 -18.15 -1.04 -13.29
CA SER A 216 -18.61 0.24 -12.76
C SER A 216 -18.10 1.47 -13.50
N ALA A 217 -17.17 1.33 -14.43
CA ALA A 217 -16.56 2.49 -15.09
C ALA A 217 -17.58 3.33 -15.89
N ASP A 218 -18.54 2.71 -16.53
CA ASP A 218 -19.61 3.41 -17.25
C ASP A 218 -20.66 4.07 -16.33
N HIS A 219 -20.61 3.80 -15.02
CA HIS A 219 -21.52 4.34 -14.02
C HIS A 219 -20.93 5.54 -13.26
N GLY A 220 -20.14 6.40 -13.96
CA GLY A 220 -19.65 7.66 -13.41
C GLY A 220 -18.15 7.68 -13.08
N PHE A 221 -17.35 6.74 -13.58
CA PHE A 221 -15.89 6.88 -13.63
C PHE A 221 -15.48 7.66 -14.88
N PHE A 222 -15.94 7.25 -16.06
CA PHE A 222 -15.68 8.00 -17.29
C PHE A 222 -16.35 9.36 -17.24
N GLY A 223 -15.61 10.41 -17.62
CA GLY A 223 -16.02 11.80 -17.56
C GLY A 223 -15.92 12.44 -16.16
N SER A 224 -15.42 11.72 -15.15
CA SER A 224 -15.21 12.27 -13.80
C SER A 224 -14.05 13.27 -13.71
N ARG A 225 -13.15 13.26 -14.72
CA ARG A 225 -12.01 14.18 -14.85
C ARG A 225 -11.17 14.30 -13.58
N PRO A 226 -10.68 13.20 -13.01
CA PRO A 226 -10.05 13.24 -11.70
C PRO A 226 -8.70 13.97 -11.71
N PHE A 227 -7.96 13.90 -12.81
CA PHE A 227 -6.59 14.43 -12.90
C PHE A 227 -6.59 15.96 -13.01
N SER A 228 -7.33 16.52 -13.96
CA SER A 228 -7.45 17.97 -14.14
C SER A 228 -8.11 18.65 -12.94
N ARG A 229 -9.10 17.98 -12.31
CA ARG A 229 -9.74 18.46 -11.08
C ARG A 229 -8.77 18.47 -9.90
N ALA A 230 -7.92 17.44 -9.78
CA ALA A 230 -6.91 17.39 -8.72
C ALA A 230 -5.88 18.53 -8.87
N SER A 231 -5.34 18.76 -10.07
CA SER A 231 -4.43 19.89 -10.32
C SER A 231 -5.09 21.22 -9.98
N ARG A 232 -6.33 21.46 -10.45
CA ARG A 232 -7.06 22.69 -10.12
C ARG A 232 -7.24 22.88 -8.61
N SER A 233 -7.64 21.83 -7.92
CA SER A 233 -7.85 21.90 -6.46
C SER A 233 -6.56 22.14 -5.68
N LEU A 234 -5.41 21.66 -6.15
CA LEU A 234 -4.12 22.00 -5.56
C LEU A 234 -3.79 23.48 -5.75
N VAL A 235 -4.00 24.04 -6.95
CA VAL A 235 -3.77 25.46 -7.24
C VAL A 235 -4.68 26.36 -6.40
N GLU A 236 -5.96 25.99 -6.22
CA GLU A 236 -6.91 26.71 -5.36
C GLU A 236 -6.46 26.74 -3.89
N GLN A 237 -5.66 25.78 -3.43
CA GLN A 237 -5.05 25.74 -2.13
C GLN A 237 -3.69 26.48 -2.05
N GLY A 238 -3.23 27.11 -3.15
CA GLY A 238 -1.91 27.77 -3.25
C GLY A 238 -0.75 26.82 -3.52
N GLY A 239 -1.02 25.57 -3.90
CA GLY A 239 -0.03 24.60 -4.35
C GLY A 239 0.23 24.66 -5.86
N GLU A 240 1.06 23.73 -6.33
CA GLU A 240 1.39 23.58 -7.75
C GLU A 240 0.60 22.44 -8.38
N GLU A 241 0.35 22.52 -9.69
CA GLU A 241 -0.23 21.43 -10.47
C GLU A 241 0.65 20.18 -10.44
N ILE A 242 0.01 19.01 -10.62
CA ILE A 242 0.72 17.75 -10.86
C ILE A 242 1.03 17.63 -12.36
N ASP A 243 2.27 17.32 -12.70
CA ASP A 243 2.58 16.80 -14.03
C ASP A 243 2.15 15.32 -14.12
N TRP A 244 0.99 15.10 -14.73
CA TRP A 244 0.41 13.76 -14.90
C TRP A 244 1.01 12.97 -16.06
N LYS A 245 1.87 13.58 -16.89
CA LYS A 245 2.37 12.96 -18.11
C LYS A 245 3.15 11.68 -17.81
N LEU A 246 2.72 10.58 -18.44
CA LEU A 246 3.41 9.29 -18.42
C LEU A 246 4.14 9.04 -19.75
N PRO A 247 5.18 8.17 -19.75
CA PRO A 247 5.93 7.83 -20.95
C PRO A 247 5.15 7.00 -21.98
#